data_433d4e6d35b6466e6989f1587533042d
#
_entry.id   433d4e6d35b6466e6989f1587533042d
#
_cell.length_a   1.000
_cell.length_b   1.000
_cell.length_c   1.000
_cell.angle_alpha   90.00
_cell.angle_beta   90.00
_cell.angle_gamma   90.00
#
_symmetry.space_group_name_H-M   'P 1'
#
loop_
_entity.id
_entity.type
_entity.pdbx_description
1 polymer ?
#
loop_
_entity_poly.entity_id
_entity_poly.type
_entity_poly.pdbx_seq_one_letter_code
_entity_poly.pdbx_strand_id
1 'polypeptide(L)'
;MKIIIGLGNIGREYENTRHNAGFMAIDKLAQMLEMDFNQEKFSAYFAKKEIDGEDIILLKPTTYMNNSGIALRQCMDFYKVPSEDILVLYDDMDMPVGKLRLRQKGSAGGHNGIKSIISHIGTQEFDRIRIGIGKDKLIPVVDWVLGKFPQEQQEDLNHALEQAAKAAKFSIKHSFSDTMNRYNKK
;
A
#
# COMPACT_ATOMS: atom_id res chain seq x y z
N MET A 1 3.15 13.93 11.62
CA MET A 1 2.02 13.33 10.89
C MET A 1 2.54 12.40 9.81
N LYS A 2 1.94 11.24 9.67
CA LYS A 2 2.29 10.28 8.62
C LYS A 2 1.05 9.87 7.83
N ILE A 3 1.22 9.69 6.53
CA ILE A 3 0.17 9.16 5.66
C ILE A 3 0.59 7.77 5.19
N ILE A 4 -0.27 6.78 5.42
CA ILE A 4 -0.10 5.42 4.92
C ILE A 4 -1.23 5.17 3.93
N ILE A 5 -0.87 4.83 2.69
CA ILE A 5 -1.83 4.62 1.61
C ILE A 5 -1.69 3.21 1.06
N GLY A 6 -2.81 2.50 0.97
CA GLY A 6 -2.87 1.20 0.30
C GLY A 6 -3.48 1.37 -1.08
N LEU A 7 -2.87 0.76 -2.09
CA LEU A 7 -3.33 0.89 -3.47
C LEU A 7 -4.25 -0.27 -3.86
N GLY A 8 -5.25 0.04 -4.67
CA GLY A 8 -6.21 -0.94 -5.18
C GLY A 8 -7.30 -0.27 -6.01
N ASN A 9 -8.25 -1.07 -6.44
CA ASN A 9 -9.45 -0.63 -7.16
C ASN A 9 -10.68 -0.87 -6.29
N ILE A 10 -11.56 0.12 -6.22
CA ILE A 10 -12.83 -0.03 -5.49
C ILE A 10 -13.80 -0.87 -6.32
N GLY A 11 -14.73 -1.54 -5.63
CA GLY A 11 -15.79 -2.33 -6.24
C GLY A 11 -15.66 -3.81 -5.95
N ARG A 12 -16.80 -4.50 -5.91
CA ARG A 12 -16.85 -5.94 -5.59
C ARG A 12 -16.09 -6.80 -6.59
N GLU A 13 -16.07 -6.39 -7.86
CA GLU A 13 -15.39 -7.11 -8.93
C GLU A 13 -13.87 -7.15 -8.75
N TYR A 14 -13.34 -6.23 -7.96
CA TYR A 14 -11.89 -6.14 -7.71
C TYR A 14 -11.47 -6.71 -6.36
N GLU A 15 -12.43 -7.04 -5.50
CA GLU A 15 -12.12 -7.66 -4.21
C GLU A 15 -11.37 -8.98 -4.44
N ASN A 16 -10.33 -9.21 -3.64
CA ASN A 16 -9.49 -10.41 -3.70
C ASN A 16 -8.67 -10.55 -4.99
N THR A 17 -8.62 -9.52 -5.83
CA THR A 17 -7.68 -9.52 -6.96
C THR A 17 -6.28 -9.20 -6.49
N ARG A 18 -5.28 -9.63 -7.27
CA ARG A 18 -3.86 -9.41 -6.95
C ARG A 18 -3.53 -7.93 -6.83
N HIS A 19 -4.15 -7.10 -7.69
CA HIS A 19 -3.92 -5.64 -7.69
C HIS A 19 -4.42 -4.95 -6.41
N ASN A 20 -5.28 -5.62 -5.64
CA ASN A 20 -5.81 -5.09 -4.38
C ASN A 20 -5.01 -5.54 -3.13
N ALA A 21 -3.82 -6.12 -3.31
CA ALA A 21 -3.00 -6.52 -2.18
C ALA A 21 -2.72 -5.34 -1.23
N GLY A 22 -2.50 -4.13 -1.77
CA GLY A 22 -2.33 -2.93 -0.95
C GLY A 22 -3.56 -2.59 -0.12
N PHE A 23 -4.76 -2.68 -0.72
CA PHE A 23 -6.01 -2.49 0.01
C PHE A 23 -6.17 -3.53 1.13
N MET A 24 -5.86 -4.79 0.83
CA MET A 24 -5.95 -5.85 1.83
C MET A 24 -5.01 -5.62 3.00
N ALA A 25 -3.79 -5.17 2.73
CA ALA A 25 -2.80 -4.91 3.77
C ALA A 25 -3.21 -3.73 4.67
N ILE A 26 -3.70 -2.63 4.07
CA ILE A 26 -4.10 -1.47 4.86
C ILE A 26 -5.37 -1.75 5.68
N ASP A 27 -6.25 -2.63 5.19
CA ASP A 27 -7.40 -3.06 5.98
C ASP A 27 -6.96 -3.81 7.24
N LYS A 28 -5.95 -4.68 7.12
CA LYS A 28 -5.37 -5.36 8.30
C LYS A 28 -4.71 -4.37 9.24
N LEU A 29 -3.99 -3.39 8.70
CA LEU A 29 -3.37 -2.34 9.52
C LEU A 29 -4.43 -1.56 10.28
N ALA A 30 -5.52 -1.17 9.62
CA ALA A 30 -6.62 -0.46 10.25
C ALA A 30 -7.20 -1.26 11.43
N GLN A 31 -7.39 -2.57 11.26
CA GLN A 31 -7.82 -3.44 12.35
C GLN A 31 -6.84 -3.42 13.52
N MET A 32 -5.55 -3.55 13.25
CA MET A 32 -4.52 -3.54 14.30
C MET A 32 -4.48 -2.23 15.08
N LEU A 33 -4.75 -1.11 14.40
CA LEU A 33 -4.74 0.21 14.99
C LEU A 33 -6.10 0.65 15.53
N GLU A 34 -7.11 -0.20 15.39
CA GLU A 34 -8.49 0.10 15.76
C GLU A 34 -8.99 1.38 15.10
N MET A 35 -8.76 1.46 13.79
CA MET A 35 -9.19 2.57 12.93
C MET A 35 -10.22 2.09 11.92
N ASP A 36 -11.23 2.91 11.67
CA ASP A 36 -12.28 2.61 10.69
C ASP A 36 -12.24 3.61 9.53
N PHE A 37 -12.39 3.10 8.30
CA PHE A 37 -12.53 3.95 7.11
C PHE A 37 -13.98 4.43 6.99
N ASN A 38 -14.39 5.32 7.90
CA ASN A 38 -15.78 5.78 7.99
C ASN A 38 -16.02 7.15 7.35
N GLN A 39 -15.02 7.71 6.70
CA GLN A 39 -15.10 8.99 5.99
C GLN A 39 -14.57 8.85 4.57
N GLU A 40 -15.10 9.67 3.67
CA GLU A 40 -14.57 9.85 2.33
C GLU A 40 -14.03 11.26 2.21
N LYS A 41 -12.73 11.38 1.99
CA LYS A 41 -12.02 12.65 1.80
C LYS A 41 -10.88 12.44 0.82
N PHE A 42 -10.52 13.49 0.09
CA PHE A 42 -9.34 13.45 -0.80
C PHE A 42 -9.45 12.36 -1.86
N SER A 43 -10.65 12.10 -2.36
CA SER A 43 -10.90 11.03 -3.33
C SER A 43 -10.45 9.66 -2.79
N ALA A 44 -10.67 9.42 -1.50
CA ALA A 44 -10.26 8.19 -0.82
C ALA A 44 -11.19 7.88 0.36
N TYR A 45 -11.24 6.61 0.74
CA TYR A 45 -11.68 6.24 2.08
C TYR A 45 -10.58 6.66 3.04
N PHE A 46 -10.98 7.33 4.12
CA PHE A 46 -10.09 8.07 5.00
C PHE A 46 -10.30 7.67 6.45
N ALA A 47 -9.21 7.46 7.16
CA ALA A 47 -9.22 7.29 8.61
C ALA A 47 -8.06 8.09 9.21
N LYS A 48 -8.28 8.71 10.37
CA LYS A 48 -7.25 9.47 11.07
C LYS A 48 -7.33 9.19 12.56
N LYS A 49 -6.17 9.01 13.18
CA LYS A 49 -6.08 8.73 14.62
C LYS A 49 -4.74 9.24 15.14
N GLU A 50 -4.75 9.82 16.34
CA GLU A 50 -3.52 10.13 17.06
C GLU A 50 -3.03 8.87 17.76
N ILE A 51 -1.77 8.52 17.51
CA ILE A 51 -1.13 7.35 18.10
C ILE A 51 0.18 7.83 18.73
N ASP A 52 0.27 7.75 20.05
CA ASP A 52 1.46 8.17 20.81
C ASP A 52 1.91 9.58 20.46
N GLY A 53 0.96 10.50 20.32
CA GLY A 53 1.23 11.92 20.06
C GLY A 53 1.43 12.26 18.59
N GLU A 54 1.35 11.30 17.68
CA GLU A 54 1.50 11.54 16.24
C GLU A 54 0.20 11.23 15.51
N ASP A 55 -0.22 12.13 14.61
CA ASP A 55 -1.40 11.89 13.78
C ASP A 55 -1.06 10.92 12.65
N ILE A 56 -1.81 9.85 12.57
CA ILE A 56 -1.68 8.82 11.53
C ILE A 56 -2.91 8.84 10.65
N ILE A 57 -2.69 8.95 9.34
CA ILE A 57 -3.74 8.93 8.33
C ILE A 57 -3.61 7.66 7.50
N LEU A 58 -4.72 6.95 7.32
CA LEU A 58 -4.81 5.81 6.42
C LEU A 58 -5.71 6.19 5.24
N LEU A 59 -5.27 5.89 4.02
CA LEU A 59 -6.00 6.18 2.79
C LEU A 59 -6.18 4.93 1.93
N LYS A 60 -7.40 4.77 1.38
CA LYS A 60 -7.70 3.83 0.30
C LYS A 60 -8.29 4.64 -0.84
N PRO A 61 -7.53 4.95 -1.92
CA PRO A 61 -8.05 5.77 -3.01
C PRO A 61 -9.31 5.17 -3.65
N THR A 62 -10.27 6.03 -3.99
CA THR A 62 -11.48 5.64 -4.74
C THR A 62 -11.36 5.99 -6.22
N THR A 63 -10.16 6.38 -6.65
CA THR A 63 -9.86 6.90 -7.99
C THR A 63 -9.59 5.82 -9.02
N TYR A 64 -9.63 4.55 -8.64
CA TYR A 64 -9.04 3.42 -9.36
C TYR A 64 -7.51 3.54 -9.45
N MET A 65 -6.86 2.43 -9.74
CA MET A 65 -5.40 2.30 -9.62
C MET A 65 -4.62 3.37 -10.38
N ASN A 66 -5.01 3.65 -11.62
CA ASN A 66 -4.27 4.56 -12.50
C ASN A 66 -4.24 6.01 -12.00
N ASN A 67 -5.11 6.38 -11.07
CA ASN A 67 -5.23 7.74 -10.56
C ASN A 67 -4.96 7.83 -9.06
N SER A 68 -4.25 6.86 -8.50
CA SER A 68 -3.95 6.79 -7.06
C SER A 68 -3.24 8.05 -6.55
N GLY A 69 -2.41 8.68 -7.39
CA GLY A 69 -1.66 9.88 -7.01
C GLY A 69 -2.54 11.09 -6.74
N ILE A 70 -3.74 11.14 -7.34
CA ILE A 70 -4.69 12.24 -7.10
C ILE A 70 -5.08 12.28 -5.62
N ALA A 71 -5.46 11.14 -5.06
CA ALA A 71 -5.85 11.04 -3.66
C ALA A 71 -4.70 11.42 -2.72
N LEU A 72 -3.53 10.87 -2.97
CA LEU A 72 -2.37 11.13 -2.14
C LEU A 72 -1.99 12.61 -2.17
N ARG A 73 -1.96 13.22 -3.38
CA ARG A 73 -1.61 14.64 -3.54
C ARG A 73 -2.58 15.55 -2.77
N GLN A 74 -3.88 15.29 -2.88
CA GLN A 74 -4.89 16.08 -2.17
C GLN A 74 -4.68 16.05 -0.66
N CYS A 75 -4.42 14.86 -0.11
CA CYS A 75 -4.20 14.69 1.32
C CYS A 75 -2.91 15.36 1.79
N MET A 76 -1.82 15.18 1.04
CA MET A 76 -0.53 15.82 1.35
C MET A 76 -0.64 17.34 1.35
N ASP A 77 -1.33 17.91 0.37
CA ASP A 77 -1.48 19.37 0.28
C ASP A 77 -2.31 19.92 1.42
N PHE A 78 -3.39 19.24 1.78
CA PHE A 78 -4.27 19.71 2.84
C PHE A 78 -3.56 19.73 4.21
N TYR A 79 -2.83 18.66 4.54
CA TYR A 79 -2.14 18.54 5.83
C TYR A 79 -0.68 18.99 5.78
N LYS A 80 -0.18 19.38 4.62
CA LYS A 80 1.21 19.81 4.41
C LYS A 80 2.22 18.74 4.85
N VAL A 81 1.96 17.50 4.43
CA VAL A 81 2.82 16.36 4.75
C VAL A 81 3.86 16.19 3.65
N PRO A 82 5.16 16.14 3.99
CA PRO A 82 6.21 15.93 2.98
C PRO A 82 6.31 14.47 2.56
N SER A 83 6.98 14.24 1.43
CA SER A 83 7.10 12.89 0.86
C SER A 83 7.85 11.89 1.75
N GLU A 84 8.75 12.34 2.61
CA GLU A 84 9.46 11.47 3.55
C GLU A 84 8.54 10.88 4.63
N ASP A 85 7.34 11.42 4.80
CA ASP A 85 6.35 10.93 5.77
C ASP A 85 5.21 10.13 5.12
N ILE A 86 5.44 9.65 3.89
CA ILE A 86 4.49 8.85 3.11
C ILE A 86 4.96 7.40 3.07
N LEU A 87 4.05 6.47 3.33
CA LEU A 87 4.27 5.04 3.16
C LEU A 87 3.20 4.47 2.23
N VAL A 88 3.62 3.77 1.18
CA VAL A 88 2.72 3.17 0.18
C VAL A 88 2.79 1.64 0.26
N LEU A 89 1.62 1.01 0.36
CA LEU A 89 1.48 -0.46 0.34
C LEU A 89 0.92 -0.87 -1.02
N TYR A 90 1.60 -1.77 -1.74
CA TYR A 90 1.16 -2.16 -3.07
C TYR A 90 1.70 -3.51 -3.54
N ASP A 91 1.09 -4.05 -4.58
CA ASP A 91 1.42 -5.33 -5.18
C ASP A 91 2.67 -5.28 -6.05
N ASP A 92 3.44 -6.37 -6.06
CA ASP A 92 4.67 -6.49 -6.84
C ASP A 92 4.73 -7.85 -7.53
N MET A 93 4.79 -7.83 -8.85
CA MET A 93 4.86 -9.05 -9.69
C MET A 93 6.24 -9.72 -9.64
N ASP A 94 7.27 -9.02 -9.20
CA ASP A 94 8.64 -9.53 -9.22
C ASP A 94 9.00 -10.35 -7.99
N MET A 95 8.02 -10.59 -7.12
CA MET A 95 8.19 -11.46 -5.96
C MET A 95 7.05 -12.46 -5.88
N PRO A 96 7.32 -13.69 -5.38
CA PRO A 96 6.25 -14.67 -5.19
C PRO A 96 5.31 -14.27 -4.06
N VAL A 97 4.11 -14.85 -4.08
CA VAL A 97 3.15 -14.69 -2.97
C VAL A 97 3.78 -15.19 -1.68
N GLY A 98 3.60 -14.44 -0.61
CA GLY A 98 4.20 -14.74 0.70
C GLY A 98 5.44 -13.91 1.02
N LYS A 99 5.97 -13.16 0.05
CA LYS A 99 7.17 -12.34 0.22
C LYS A 99 6.83 -10.86 0.28
N LEU A 100 7.67 -10.13 1.03
CA LEU A 100 7.61 -8.67 1.13
C LEU A 100 8.95 -8.06 0.78
N ARG A 101 8.93 -6.82 0.33
CA ARG A 101 10.11 -6.00 0.14
C ARG A 101 9.82 -4.55 0.54
N LEU A 102 10.62 -4.03 1.47
CA LEU A 102 10.51 -2.64 1.92
C LEU A 102 11.63 -1.82 1.26
N ARG A 103 11.28 -0.63 0.74
CA ARG A 103 12.21 0.27 0.05
C ARG A 103 11.90 1.71 0.40
N GLN A 104 12.91 2.57 0.34
CA GLN A 104 12.76 4.02 0.59
C GLN A 104 12.74 4.83 -0.70
N LYS A 105 12.97 4.19 -1.83
CA LYS A 105 12.95 4.83 -3.15
C LYS A 105 12.86 3.77 -4.24
N GLY A 106 12.56 4.19 -5.44
CA GLY A 106 12.57 3.33 -6.61
C GLY A 106 11.63 3.82 -7.71
N SER A 107 11.81 3.27 -8.91
CA SER A 107 10.93 3.54 -10.03
C SER A 107 9.57 2.88 -9.83
N ALA A 108 8.64 3.12 -10.75
CA ALA A 108 7.33 2.48 -10.73
C ALA A 108 7.37 0.99 -11.10
N GLY A 109 8.41 0.56 -11.82
CA GLY A 109 8.52 -0.84 -12.25
C GLY A 109 7.34 -1.35 -13.07
N GLY A 110 6.67 -0.47 -13.80
CA GLY A 110 5.46 -0.81 -14.57
C GLY A 110 4.16 -0.73 -13.78
N HIS A 111 4.19 -0.47 -12.47
CA HIS A 111 3.00 -0.37 -11.65
C HIS A 111 2.29 0.98 -11.87
N ASN A 112 1.06 0.94 -12.39
CA ASN A 112 0.35 2.17 -12.77
C ASN A 112 -0.01 3.08 -11.59
N GLY A 113 -0.32 2.50 -10.45
CA GLY A 113 -0.59 3.29 -9.24
C GLY A 113 0.64 4.05 -8.77
N ILE A 114 1.80 3.42 -8.81
CA ILE A 114 3.06 4.07 -8.43
C ILE A 114 3.46 5.14 -9.47
N LYS A 115 3.24 4.87 -10.77
CA LYS A 115 3.43 5.89 -11.81
C LYS A 115 2.62 7.15 -11.51
N SER A 116 1.35 6.96 -11.14
CA SER A 116 0.46 8.06 -10.80
C SER A 116 0.98 8.83 -9.59
N ILE A 117 1.41 8.13 -8.53
CA ILE A 117 1.96 8.78 -7.33
C ILE A 117 3.19 9.60 -7.68
N ILE A 118 4.17 9.01 -8.38
CA ILE A 118 5.40 9.71 -8.76
C ILE A 118 5.06 10.97 -9.59
N SER A 119 4.14 10.84 -10.54
CA SER A 119 3.72 11.97 -11.39
C SER A 119 3.11 13.11 -10.56
N HIS A 120 2.29 12.79 -9.57
CA HIS A 120 1.58 13.81 -8.79
C HIS A 120 2.41 14.42 -7.67
N ILE A 121 3.29 13.66 -7.03
CA ILE A 121 4.10 14.19 -5.92
C ILE A 121 5.50 14.63 -6.35
N GLY A 122 5.92 14.27 -7.56
CA GLY A 122 7.16 14.77 -8.16
C GLY A 122 8.45 14.12 -7.66
N THR A 123 8.38 12.97 -7.00
CA THR A 123 9.57 12.27 -6.50
C THR A 123 9.37 10.77 -6.46
N GLN A 124 10.46 10.02 -6.56
CA GLN A 124 10.50 8.58 -6.33
C GLN A 124 10.93 8.23 -4.90
N GLU A 125 11.26 9.22 -4.09
CA GLU A 125 11.80 9.02 -2.74
C GLU A 125 10.68 9.08 -1.71
N PHE A 126 10.04 7.93 -1.49
CA PHE A 126 9.06 7.70 -0.44
C PHE A 126 9.13 6.25 0.02
N ASP A 127 8.66 5.99 1.24
CA ASP A 127 8.70 4.66 1.81
C ASP A 127 7.66 3.75 1.15
N ARG A 128 8.03 2.48 0.96
CA ARG A 128 7.19 1.49 0.27
C ARG A 128 7.27 0.14 0.94
N ILE A 129 6.12 -0.52 1.03
CA ILE A 129 6.03 -1.95 1.34
C ILE A 129 5.44 -2.64 0.11
N ARG A 130 6.24 -3.45 -0.54
CA ARG A 130 5.89 -4.19 -1.75
C ARG A 130 5.47 -5.59 -1.37
N ILE A 131 4.30 -6.01 -1.84
CA ILE A 131 3.68 -7.29 -1.48
C ILE A 131 3.70 -8.20 -2.70
N GLY A 132 4.39 -9.33 -2.60
CA GLY A 132 4.55 -10.25 -3.71
C GLY A 132 3.23 -10.85 -4.17
N ILE A 133 3.00 -10.82 -5.49
CA ILE A 133 1.83 -11.44 -6.12
C ILE A 133 2.22 -12.44 -7.22
N GLY A 134 3.52 -12.60 -7.48
CA GLY A 134 4.01 -13.48 -8.53
C GLY A 134 3.69 -12.97 -9.92
N LYS A 135 4.03 -13.78 -10.92
CA LYS A 135 3.71 -13.50 -12.32
C LYS A 135 3.70 -14.79 -13.12
N ASP A 136 3.02 -14.76 -14.26
CA ASP A 136 3.04 -15.82 -15.24
C ASP A 136 3.33 -15.18 -16.59
N LYS A 137 4.44 -15.57 -17.22
CA LYS A 137 4.89 -14.99 -18.50
C LYS A 137 3.88 -15.20 -19.64
N LEU A 138 3.01 -16.19 -19.49
CA LEU A 138 2.00 -16.51 -20.52
C LEU A 138 0.73 -15.69 -20.38
N ILE A 139 0.59 -14.93 -19.27
CA ILE A 139 -0.61 -14.14 -18.99
C ILE A 139 -0.25 -12.66 -19.09
N PRO A 140 -0.99 -11.85 -19.88
CA PRO A 140 -0.78 -10.41 -19.92
C PRO A 140 -0.86 -9.79 -18.54
N VAL A 141 -0.05 -8.75 -18.28
CA VAL A 141 0.05 -8.09 -16.97
C VAL A 141 -1.33 -7.66 -16.45
N VAL A 142 -2.16 -7.03 -17.30
CA VAL A 142 -3.49 -6.57 -16.90
C VAL A 142 -4.35 -7.73 -16.41
N ASP A 143 -4.34 -8.84 -17.12
CA ASP A 143 -5.13 -10.02 -16.75
C ASP A 143 -4.59 -10.66 -15.47
N TRP A 144 -3.28 -10.66 -15.28
CA TRP A 144 -2.67 -11.21 -14.09
C TRP A 144 -3.06 -10.42 -12.83
N VAL A 145 -2.86 -9.10 -12.87
CA VAL A 145 -3.11 -8.26 -11.68
C VAL A 145 -4.60 -8.16 -11.33
N LEU A 146 -5.49 -8.30 -12.32
CA LEU A 146 -6.94 -8.30 -12.09
C LEU A 146 -7.48 -9.71 -11.80
N GLY A 147 -6.64 -10.73 -11.84
CA GLY A 147 -7.00 -12.09 -11.45
C GLY A 147 -7.01 -12.25 -9.94
N LYS A 148 -7.77 -13.23 -9.47
CA LYS A 148 -7.88 -13.53 -8.05
C LYS A 148 -6.75 -14.47 -7.59
N PHE A 149 -6.39 -14.36 -6.32
CA PHE A 149 -5.45 -15.31 -5.73
C PHE A 149 -6.11 -16.70 -5.66
N PRO A 150 -5.45 -17.76 -6.15
CA PRO A 150 -6.00 -19.10 -6.03
C PRO A 150 -6.02 -19.55 -4.56
N GLN A 151 -6.91 -20.52 -4.28
CA GLN A 151 -7.14 -21.00 -2.91
C GLN A 151 -5.85 -21.50 -2.24
N GLU A 152 -4.99 -22.18 -2.99
CA GLU A 152 -3.74 -22.74 -2.47
C GLU A 152 -2.73 -21.68 -2.05
N GLN A 153 -2.91 -20.42 -2.45
CA GLN A 153 -2.02 -19.31 -2.05
C GLN A 153 -2.57 -18.49 -0.89
N GLN A 154 -3.78 -18.77 -0.39
CA GLN A 154 -4.41 -17.94 0.63
C GLN A 154 -3.63 -17.89 1.94
N GLU A 155 -3.05 -19.00 2.37
CA GLU A 155 -2.27 -19.04 3.60
C GLU A 155 -1.02 -18.16 3.51
N ASP A 156 -0.26 -18.29 2.42
CA ASP A 156 0.94 -17.47 2.18
C ASP A 156 0.58 -16.00 2.03
N LEU A 157 -0.52 -15.71 1.31
CA LEU A 157 -1.01 -14.35 1.15
C LEU A 157 -1.37 -13.73 2.50
N ASN A 158 -2.14 -14.43 3.32
CA ASN A 158 -2.56 -13.91 4.62
C ASN A 158 -1.37 -13.65 5.53
N HIS A 159 -0.35 -14.52 5.49
CA HIS A 159 0.88 -14.32 6.24
C HIS A 159 1.60 -13.04 5.78
N ALA A 160 1.75 -12.84 4.47
CA ALA A 160 2.40 -11.66 3.93
C ALA A 160 1.63 -10.38 4.25
N LEU A 161 0.30 -10.40 4.14
CA LEU A 161 -0.53 -9.25 4.48
C LEU A 161 -0.40 -8.87 5.96
N GLU A 162 -0.36 -9.88 6.84
CA GLU A 162 -0.16 -9.64 8.27
C GLU A 162 1.22 -9.04 8.53
N GLN A 163 2.26 -9.56 7.89
CA GLN A 163 3.62 -9.02 8.03
C GLN A 163 3.72 -7.60 7.48
N ALA A 164 3.06 -7.31 6.35
CA ALA A 164 3.02 -5.95 5.80
C ALA A 164 2.35 -4.98 6.78
N ALA A 165 1.23 -5.37 7.37
CA ALA A 165 0.53 -4.55 8.36
C ALA A 165 1.39 -4.34 9.61
N LYS A 166 2.07 -5.38 10.10
CA LYS A 166 2.98 -5.28 11.24
C LYS A 166 4.15 -4.33 10.94
N ALA A 167 4.72 -4.42 9.75
CA ALA A 167 5.81 -3.54 9.32
C ALA A 167 5.35 -2.08 9.28
N ALA A 168 4.18 -1.83 8.71
CA ALA A 168 3.61 -0.48 8.67
C ALA A 168 3.37 0.06 10.09
N LYS A 169 2.82 -0.76 10.98
CA LYS A 169 2.60 -0.38 12.38
C LYS A 169 3.92 -0.09 13.09
N PHE A 170 4.94 -0.91 12.90
CA PHE A 170 6.27 -0.71 13.46
C PHE A 170 6.85 0.64 13.00
N SER A 171 6.67 1.00 11.74
CA SER A 171 7.20 2.23 11.16
C SER A 171 6.61 3.51 11.77
N ILE A 172 5.48 3.40 12.47
CA ILE A 172 4.88 4.56 13.14
C ILE A 172 5.78 5.07 14.25
N LYS A 173 6.45 4.16 14.97
CA LYS A 173 7.28 4.50 16.14
C LYS A 173 8.78 4.35 15.89
N HIS A 174 9.18 3.84 14.75
CA HIS A 174 10.57 3.56 14.42
C HIS A 174 10.91 4.13 13.06
N SER A 175 12.21 4.36 12.80
CA SER A 175 12.64 4.81 11.48
C SER A 175 12.30 3.75 10.44
N PHE A 176 12.13 4.16 9.19
CA PHE A 176 11.90 3.19 8.12
C PHE A 176 13.14 2.33 7.87
N SER A 177 14.33 2.87 8.11
CA SER A 177 15.57 2.09 8.07
C SER A 177 15.53 0.91 9.04
N ASP A 178 15.11 1.16 10.29
CA ASP A 178 14.95 0.09 11.28
C ASP A 178 13.86 -0.89 10.88
N THR A 179 12.77 -0.38 10.30
CA THR A 179 11.68 -1.22 9.80
C THR A 179 12.17 -2.16 8.69
N MET A 180 12.98 -1.63 7.76
CA MET A 180 13.59 -2.42 6.68
C MET A 180 14.49 -3.53 7.26
N ASN A 181 15.32 -3.19 8.24
CA ASN A 181 16.21 -4.18 8.87
C ASN A 181 15.43 -5.32 9.52
N ARG A 182 14.27 -5.00 10.09
CA ARG A 182 13.46 -6.00 10.78
C ARG A 182 12.65 -6.86 9.81
N TYR A 183 12.10 -6.29 8.74
CA TYR A 183 11.11 -6.96 7.88
C TYR A 183 11.63 -7.40 6.51
N ASN A 184 12.79 -6.93 6.06
CA ASN A 184 13.43 -7.38 4.81
C ASN A 184 14.25 -8.66 5.00
N LYS A 185 13.71 -9.61 5.73
CA LYS A 185 14.42 -10.88 5.96
C LYS A 185 14.12 -11.87 4.84
N LYS A 186 15.09 -12.70 4.53
CA LYS A 186 14.96 -13.75 3.54
C LYS A 186 14.09 -14.91 4.05
#